data_1fb5371492f3c7d6ad8bcbefee5ecb8f
#
_entry.id   1fb5371492f3c7d6ad8bcbefee5ecb8f
#
_cell.length_a   1.000
_cell.length_b   1.000
_cell.length_c   1.000
_cell.angle_alpha   90.00
_cell.angle_beta   90.00
_cell.angle_gamma   90.00
#
_symmetry.space_group_name_H-M   'P 1'
#
loop_
_entity.id
_entity.type
_entity.pdbx_description
1 polymer ?
#
loop_
_entity_poly.entity_id
_entity_poly.type
_entity_poly.pdbx_seq_one_letter_code
_entity_poly.pdbx_strand_id
1 'polypeptide(L)'
;MTPDPLTAVLDQLAAHHEQIDRLGRTVQDLQETLAKLVDSPPADRAAAANPVPKWWKLPAEQRREPLSRLRAWVEQVYRPGYGHLAAAFGPCWEAHDLCLYGLDILAELWSVLYLQDQRSAGLLSAQAEYQARILPALSGQFMTETTGCGHVGRPGSVRARNAS
;
A
#
# COMPACT_ATOMS: atom_id res chain seq x y z
N MET A 1 -43.10 32.99 35.65
CA MET A 1 -43.91 31.98 34.94
C MET A 1 -42.97 30.82 34.67
N THR A 2 -43.10 29.74 35.42
CA THR A 2 -42.37 28.49 35.19
C THR A 2 -43.07 27.77 34.03
N PRO A 3 -42.31 27.32 33.01
CA PRO A 3 -42.90 26.54 31.92
C PRO A 3 -43.55 25.26 32.48
N ASP A 4 -44.69 24.90 31.90
CA ASP A 4 -45.41 23.68 32.24
C ASP A 4 -44.51 22.47 31.97
N PRO A 5 -44.25 21.58 32.95
CA PRO A 5 -43.41 20.42 32.78
C PRO A 5 -43.83 19.51 31.63
N LEU A 6 -45.10 19.50 31.29
CA LEU A 6 -45.65 18.73 30.18
C LEU A 6 -45.18 19.30 28.81
N THR A 7 -45.17 20.63 28.68
CA THR A 7 -44.68 21.31 27.48
C THR A 7 -43.18 21.03 27.26
N ALA A 8 -42.36 21.07 28.32
CA ALA A 8 -40.92 20.75 28.23
C ALA A 8 -40.67 19.33 27.76
N VAL A 9 -41.45 18.35 28.20
CA VAL A 9 -41.34 16.95 27.78
C VAL A 9 -41.73 16.80 26.30
N LEU A 10 -42.78 17.46 25.87
CA LEU A 10 -43.20 17.43 24.45
C LEU A 10 -42.14 18.04 23.52
N ASP A 11 -41.57 19.16 23.90
CA ASP A 11 -40.46 19.80 23.15
C ASP A 11 -39.23 18.89 23.04
N GLN A 12 -38.90 18.20 24.13
CA GLN A 12 -37.80 17.25 24.14
C GLN A 12 -38.06 16.03 23.26
N LEU A 13 -39.32 15.55 23.25
CA LEU A 13 -39.75 14.45 22.38
C LEU A 13 -39.69 14.82 20.89
N ALA A 14 -40.12 16.05 20.57
CA ALA A 14 -40.02 16.60 19.21
C ALA A 14 -38.55 16.70 18.75
N ALA A 15 -37.66 17.20 19.62
CA ALA A 15 -36.23 17.30 19.33
C ALA A 15 -35.59 15.93 19.10
N HIS A 16 -35.92 14.93 19.89
CA HIS A 16 -35.48 13.55 19.67
C HIS A 16 -35.99 12.96 18.37
N HIS A 17 -37.25 13.25 18.00
CA HIS A 17 -37.81 12.78 16.74
C HIS A 17 -37.05 13.35 15.53
N GLU A 18 -36.78 14.64 15.54
CA GLU A 18 -35.93 15.28 14.51
C GLU A 18 -34.53 14.70 14.42
N GLN A 19 -33.93 14.36 15.57
CA GLN A 19 -32.62 13.73 15.61
C GLN A 19 -32.62 12.33 15.01
N ILE A 20 -33.66 11.53 15.31
CA ILE A 20 -33.87 10.18 14.74
C ILE A 20 -34.04 10.28 13.21
N ASP A 21 -34.87 11.22 12.73
CA ASP A 21 -35.05 11.42 11.29
C ASP A 21 -33.76 11.84 10.56
N ARG A 22 -32.93 12.66 11.22
CA ARG A 22 -31.64 13.07 10.69
C ARG A 22 -30.69 11.89 10.62
N LEU A 23 -30.58 11.07 11.66
CA LEU A 23 -29.77 9.86 11.67
C LEU A 23 -30.27 8.86 10.62
N GLY A 24 -31.58 8.68 10.46
CA GLY A 24 -32.14 7.81 9.43
C GLY A 24 -31.69 8.20 8.02
N ARG A 25 -31.76 9.50 7.70
CA ARG A 25 -31.24 10.01 6.41
C ARG A 25 -29.75 9.76 6.22
N THR A 26 -28.95 10.01 7.26
CA THR A 26 -27.50 9.76 7.19
C THR A 26 -27.19 8.28 6.95
N VAL A 27 -27.89 7.37 7.60
CA VAL A 27 -27.73 5.92 7.38
C VAL A 27 -28.11 5.54 5.95
N GLN A 28 -29.19 6.12 5.42
CA GLN A 28 -29.63 5.85 4.05
C GLN A 28 -28.61 6.35 3.01
N ASP A 29 -28.07 7.55 3.19
CA ASP A 29 -27.00 8.11 2.35
C ASP A 29 -25.73 7.25 2.38
N LEU A 30 -25.36 6.73 3.56
CA LEU A 30 -24.23 5.81 3.71
C LEU A 30 -24.48 4.47 3.03
N GLN A 31 -25.69 3.93 3.11
CA GLN A 31 -26.08 2.69 2.42
C GLN A 31 -26.01 2.84 0.90
N GLU A 32 -26.51 3.97 0.36
CA GLU A 32 -26.42 4.27 -1.07
C GLU A 32 -24.97 4.44 -1.53
N THR A 33 -24.15 5.08 -0.71
CA THR A 33 -22.71 5.24 -1.00
C THR A 33 -21.99 3.89 -1.00
N LEU A 34 -22.30 3.02 -0.03
CA LEU A 34 -21.77 1.66 0.02
C LEU A 34 -22.25 0.83 -1.16
N ALA A 35 -23.51 0.92 -1.54
CA ALA A 35 -24.05 0.22 -2.71
C ALA A 35 -23.31 0.65 -3.99
N LYS A 36 -23.09 1.96 -4.20
CA LYS A 36 -22.33 2.48 -5.34
C LYS A 36 -20.88 1.98 -5.35
N LEU A 37 -20.25 1.84 -4.16
CA LEU A 37 -18.90 1.30 -4.04
C LEU A 37 -18.83 -0.21 -4.30
N VAL A 38 -19.87 -0.96 -3.92
CA VAL A 38 -19.99 -2.41 -4.17
C VAL A 38 -20.30 -2.70 -5.63
N ASP A 39 -21.21 -1.92 -6.23
CA ASP A 39 -21.63 -2.06 -7.64
C ASP A 39 -20.65 -1.47 -8.64
N SER A 40 -19.58 -0.78 -8.17
CA SER A 40 -18.49 -0.35 -9.06
C SER A 40 -17.86 -1.58 -9.72
N PRO A 41 -17.89 -1.69 -11.04
CA PRO A 41 -17.40 -2.87 -11.74
C PRO A 41 -15.96 -3.16 -11.36
N PRO A 42 -15.60 -4.44 -11.15
CA PRO A 42 -14.23 -4.84 -10.79
C PRO A 42 -13.18 -4.39 -11.83
N ALA A 43 -13.61 -4.00 -13.03
CA ALA A 43 -12.76 -3.43 -14.07
C ALA A 43 -12.10 -2.11 -13.66
N ASP A 44 -12.79 -1.24 -12.93
CA ASP A 44 -12.22 0.04 -12.47
C ASP A 44 -11.22 -0.14 -11.32
N ARG A 45 -11.42 -1.21 -10.51
CA ARG A 45 -10.42 -1.63 -9.51
C ARG A 45 -9.22 -2.34 -10.13
N ALA A 46 -9.43 -3.07 -11.22
CA ALA A 46 -8.38 -3.79 -11.92
C ALA A 46 -7.55 -2.87 -12.83
N ALA A 47 -8.12 -1.76 -13.33
CA ALA A 47 -7.40 -0.81 -14.17
C ALA A 47 -6.36 0.02 -13.40
N ALA A 48 -6.47 0.11 -12.06
CA ALA A 48 -5.49 0.77 -11.20
C ALA A 48 -4.45 -0.19 -10.61
N ALA A 49 -4.64 -1.50 -10.75
CA ALA A 49 -3.69 -2.49 -10.25
C ALA A 49 -2.61 -2.74 -11.32
N ASN A 50 -1.40 -2.25 -11.09
CA ASN A 50 -0.25 -2.74 -11.83
C ASN A 50 -0.20 -4.27 -11.73
N PRO A 51 -0.06 -5.00 -12.84
CA PRO A 51 0.02 -6.45 -12.79
C PRO A 51 1.22 -6.85 -11.92
N VAL A 52 0.95 -7.57 -10.82
CA VAL A 52 2.00 -8.05 -9.91
C VAL A 52 2.94 -8.97 -10.67
N PRO A 53 4.21 -8.61 -10.85
CA PRO A 53 5.16 -9.47 -11.55
C PRO A 53 5.38 -10.73 -10.72
N LYS A 54 5.18 -11.89 -11.33
CA LYS A 54 5.48 -13.19 -10.69
C LYS A 54 6.97 -13.48 -10.88
N TRP A 55 7.84 -12.79 -10.17
CA TRP A 55 9.28 -12.74 -10.38
C TRP A 55 9.92 -14.11 -10.64
N TRP A 56 9.58 -15.16 -9.87
CA TRP A 56 10.12 -16.52 -10.07
C TRP A 56 9.53 -17.29 -11.28
N LYS A 57 8.42 -16.79 -11.88
CA LYS A 57 7.78 -17.41 -13.06
C LYS A 57 8.00 -16.64 -14.35
N LEU A 58 8.47 -15.38 -14.27
CA LEU A 58 8.70 -14.57 -15.45
C LEU A 58 9.93 -15.06 -16.22
N PRO A 59 9.81 -15.36 -17.52
CA PRO A 59 10.96 -15.52 -18.39
C PRO A 59 11.88 -14.29 -18.34
N ALA A 60 13.18 -14.48 -18.57
CA ALA A 60 14.17 -13.40 -18.50
C ALA A 60 13.82 -12.18 -19.36
N GLU A 61 13.22 -12.41 -20.53
CA GLU A 61 12.79 -11.36 -21.46
C GLU A 61 11.66 -10.51 -20.89
N GLN A 62 10.71 -11.14 -20.21
CA GLN A 62 9.57 -10.47 -19.59
C GLN A 62 9.91 -9.79 -18.27
N ARG A 63 11.05 -10.11 -17.65
CA ARG A 63 11.55 -9.46 -16.43
C ARG A 63 12.13 -8.07 -16.71
N ARG A 64 12.54 -7.77 -17.93
CA ARG A 64 13.30 -6.55 -18.25
C ARG A 64 12.55 -5.27 -17.89
N GLU A 65 11.30 -5.17 -18.31
CA GLU A 65 10.51 -3.95 -18.09
C GLU A 65 10.11 -3.75 -16.64
N PRO A 66 9.52 -4.75 -15.91
CA PRO A 66 9.26 -4.61 -14.48
C PRO A 66 10.52 -4.33 -13.68
N LEU A 67 11.63 -4.99 -14.00
CA LEU A 67 12.91 -4.78 -13.34
C LEU A 67 13.46 -3.36 -13.58
N SER A 68 13.30 -2.83 -14.79
CA SER A 68 13.71 -1.46 -15.11
C SER A 68 12.92 -0.43 -14.30
N ARG A 69 11.61 -0.62 -14.15
CA ARG A 69 10.76 0.24 -13.30
C ARG A 69 11.16 0.15 -11.84
N LEU A 70 11.35 -1.05 -11.34
CA LEU A 70 11.76 -1.28 -9.95
C LEU A 70 13.14 -0.67 -9.67
N ARG A 71 14.09 -0.82 -10.58
CA ARG A 71 15.41 -0.19 -10.48
C ARG A 71 15.30 1.34 -10.45
N ALA A 72 14.50 1.92 -11.32
CA ALA A 72 14.28 3.36 -11.33
C ALA A 72 13.71 3.85 -9.98
N TRP A 73 12.73 3.13 -9.42
CA TRP A 73 12.18 3.47 -8.11
C TRP A 73 13.23 3.32 -7.00
N VAL A 74 14.03 2.25 -7.00
CA VAL A 74 15.10 2.06 -6.02
C VAL A 74 16.11 3.20 -6.05
N GLU A 75 16.53 3.63 -7.22
CA GLU A 75 17.56 4.68 -7.37
C GLU A 75 16.97 6.10 -7.15
N GLN A 76 15.73 6.35 -7.54
CA GLN A 76 15.14 7.70 -7.47
C GLN A 76 14.42 7.98 -6.16
N VAL A 77 13.87 6.95 -5.51
CA VAL A 77 13.01 7.09 -4.33
C VAL A 77 13.62 6.39 -3.12
N TYR A 78 13.91 5.07 -3.24
CA TYR A 78 14.27 4.27 -2.09
C TYR A 78 15.63 4.67 -1.50
N ARG A 79 16.67 4.69 -2.30
CA ARG A 79 18.03 5.05 -1.84
C ARG A 79 18.13 6.49 -1.32
N PRO A 80 17.63 7.51 -2.03
CA PRO A 80 17.68 8.87 -1.53
C PRO A 80 16.78 9.13 -0.33
N GLY A 81 15.59 8.50 -0.30
CA GLY A 81 14.57 8.76 0.71
C GLY A 81 14.78 8.03 2.05
N TYR A 82 15.42 6.85 2.02
CA TYR A 82 15.50 5.98 3.20
C TYR A 82 16.93 5.79 3.75
N GLY A 83 17.91 6.50 3.23
CA GLY A 83 19.24 6.67 3.80
C GLY A 83 19.92 5.35 4.18
N HIS A 84 20.20 5.17 5.49
CA HIS A 84 20.88 3.98 6.00
C HIS A 84 20.13 2.66 5.80
N LEU A 85 18.80 2.68 5.71
CA LEU A 85 18.02 1.47 5.42
C LEU A 85 18.24 1.01 3.98
N ALA A 86 18.31 1.94 3.03
CA ALA A 86 18.56 1.64 1.63
C ALA A 86 20.00 1.16 1.38
N ALA A 87 20.95 1.67 2.14
CA ALA A 87 22.34 1.27 2.04
C ALA A 87 22.64 -0.13 2.62
N ALA A 88 21.68 -0.71 3.33
CA ALA A 88 21.89 -1.99 4.03
C ALA A 88 21.91 -3.21 3.11
N PHE A 89 21.51 -3.12 1.85
CA PHE A 89 21.51 -4.27 0.94
C PHE A 89 22.50 -4.12 -0.22
N GLY A 90 23.06 -5.25 -0.64
CA GLY A 90 24.11 -5.32 -1.65
C GLY A 90 23.63 -5.02 -3.07
N PRO A 91 24.56 -4.69 -3.99
CA PRO A 91 24.23 -4.37 -5.38
C PRO A 91 23.68 -5.57 -6.18
N CYS A 92 23.78 -6.78 -5.63
CA CYS A 92 23.31 -8.02 -6.25
C CYS A 92 21.82 -8.31 -6.01
N TRP A 93 21.06 -7.39 -5.42
CA TRP A 93 19.65 -7.59 -5.05
C TRP A 93 18.76 -8.09 -6.19
N GLU A 94 19.07 -7.72 -7.43
CA GLU A 94 18.33 -8.17 -8.62
C GLU A 94 18.47 -9.68 -8.90
N ALA A 95 19.47 -10.34 -8.32
CA ALA A 95 19.67 -11.77 -8.43
C ALA A 95 18.91 -12.58 -7.37
N HIS A 96 18.26 -11.90 -6.42
CA HIS A 96 17.55 -12.51 -5.30
C HIS A 96 16.04 -12.30 -5.44
N ASP A 97 15.30 -13.35 -5.68
CA ASP A 97 13.83 -13.28 -5.84
C ASP A 97 13.14 -12.63 -4.64
N LEU A 98 13.61 -12.88 -3.40
CA LEU A 98 13.06 -12.25 -2.20
C LEU A 98 13.28 -10.72 -2.18
N CYS A 99 14.42 -10.25 -2.64
CA CYS A 99 14.65 -8.81 -2.78
C CYS A 99 13.74 -8.20 -3.84
N LEU A 100 13.56 -8.86 -4.98
CA LEU A 100 12.66 -8.40 -6.03
C LEU A 100 11.22 -8.27 -5.53
N TYR A 101 10.70 -9.30 -4.85
CA TYR A 101 9.35 -9.26 -4.30
C TYR A 101 9.19 -8.22 -3.19
N GLY A 102 10.15 -8.14 -2.29
CA GLY A 102 10.09 -7.19 -1.19
C GLY A 102 10.17 -5.73 -1.65
N LEU A 103 11.06 -5.43 -2.60
CA LEU A 103 11.17 -4.09 -3.18
C LEU A 103 9.96 -3.71 -4.02
N ASP A 104 9.36 -4.67 -4.75
CA ASP A 104 8.12 -4.48 -5.50
C ASP A 104 6.96 -4.13 -4.56
N ILE A 105 6.79 -4.88 -3.45
CA ILE A 105 5.81 -4.56 -2.42
C ILE A 105 6.05 -3.16 -1.83
N LEU A 106 7.30 -2.80 -1.53
CA LEU A 106 7.62 -1.48 -1.01
C LEU A 106 7.31 -0.36 -2.01
N ALA A 107 7.59 -0.57 -3.29
CA ALA A 107 7.31 0.40 -4.34
C ALA A 107 5.81 0.62 -4.54
N GLU A 108 5.03 -0.45 -4.59
CA GLU A 108 3.57 -0.38 -4.73
C GLU A 108 2.92 0.27 -3.50
N LEU A 109 3.29 -0.15 -2.29
CA LEU A 109 2.81 0.50 -1.07
C LEU A 109 3.20 1.98 -1.01
N TRP A 110 4.44 2.31 -1.40
CA TRP A 110 4.88 3.69 -1.46
C TRP A 110 4.01 4.51 -2.42
N SER A 111 3.72 3.99 -3.60
CA SER A 111 2.89 4.69 -4.59
C SER A 111 1.48 4.96 -4.07
N VAL A 112 0.85 3.97 -3.42
CA VAL A 112 -0.48 4.11 -2.82
C VAL A 112 -0.48 5.09 -1.65
N LEU A 113 0.59 5.11 -0.84
CA LEU A 113 0.64 5.89 0.39
C LEU A 113 1.11 7.34 0.19
N TYR A 114 1.97 7.61 -0.80
CA TYR A 114 2.65 8.90 -0.91
C TYR A 114 2.31 9.71 -2.17
N LEU A 115 1.65 9.10 -3.16
CA LEU A 115 1.23 9.80 -4.38
C LEU A 115 -0.21 10.32 -4.31
N GLN A 116 -0.84 10.30 -3.15
CA GLN A 116 -2.19 10.83 -2.95
C GLN A 116 -2.17 12.35 -2.81
N ASP A 117 -3.10 13.04 -3.47
CA ASP A 117 -3.23 14.51 -3.40
C ASP A 117 -3.65 15.00 -2.01
N GLN A 118 -4.35 14.17 -1.24
CA GLN A 118 -4.86 14.52 0.08
C GLN A 118 -4.55 13.43 1.11
N ARG A 119 -4.34 13.85 2.36
CA ARG A 119 -4.08 12.95 3.48
C ARG A 119 -5.30 12.82 4.36
N SER A 120 -5.84 11.60 4.48
CA SER A 120 -6.83 11.22 5.49
C SER A 120 -6.13 10.70 6.75
N ALA A 121 -6.87 10.61 7.87
CA ALA A 121 -6.35 10.00 9.11
C ALA A 121 -5.94 8.54 8.89
N GLY A 122 -6.70 7.78 8.10
CA GLY A 122 -6.36 6.40 7.74
C GLY A 122 -5.07 6.30 6.92
N LEU A 123 -4.87 7.22 5.98
CA LEU A 123 -3.64 7.26 5.19
C LEU A 123 -2.42 7.59 6.05
N LEU A 124 -2.55 8.53 7.00
CA LEU A 124 -1.46 8.87 7.93
C LEU A 124 -1.10 7.67 8.83
N SER A 125 -2.09 6.92 9.33
CA SER A 125 -1.85 5.69 10.09
C SER A 125 -1.14 4.63 9.25
N ALA A 126 -1.55 4.44 8.00
CA ALA A 126 -0.92 3.48 7.10
C ALA A 126 0.52 3.90 6.72
N GLN A 127 0.78 5.20 6.53
CA GLN A 127 2.14 5.73 6.34
C GLN A 127 3.03 5.48 7.57
N ALA A 128 2.50 5.67 8.78
CA ALA A 128 3.23 5.40 10.02
C ALA A 128 3.56 3.90 10.15
N GLU A 129 2.63 3.01 9.83
CA GLU A 129 2.86 1.57 9.85
C GLU A 129 3.89 1.13 8.79
N TYR A 130 3.80 1.68 7.59
CA TYR A 130 4.79 1.44 6.53
C TYR A 130 6.20 1.77 7.02
N GLN A 131 6.39 2.94 7.62
CA GLN A 131 7.69 3.41 8.10
C GLN A 131 8.20 2.62 9.32
N ALA A 132 7.32 2.32 10.28
CA ALA A 132 7.71 1.74 11.55
C ALA A 132 7.88 0.21 11.51
N ARG A 133 7.16 -0.48 10.62
CA ARG A 133 7.09 -1.94 10.62
C ARG A 133 7.48 -2.57 9.29
N ILE A 134 6.86 -2.15 8.19
CA ILE A 134 7.01 -2.83 6.89
C ILE A 134 8.40 -2.57 6.31
N LEU A 135 8.78 -1.31 6.21
CA LEU A 135 10.05 -0.90 5.64
C LEU A 135 11.27 -1.48 6.40
N PRO A 136 11.38 -1.40 7.74
CA PRO A 136 12.52 -1.96 8.46
C PRO A 136 12.60 -3.50 8.36
N ALA A 137 11.44 -4.18 8.39
CA ALA A 137 11.40 -5.64 8.30
C ALA A 137 11.91 -6.14 6.94
N LEU A 138 11.45 -5.56 5.83
CA LEU A 138 11.89 -5.92 4.49
C LEU A 138 13.34 -5.50 4.24
N SER A 139 13.78 -4.33 4.73
CA SER A 139 15.19 -3.92 4.64
C SER A 139 16.13 -4.89 5.34
N GLY A 140 15.75 -5.39 6.51
CA GLY A 140 16.49 -6.44 7.23
C GLY A 140 16.58 -7.75 6.43
N GLN A 141 15.52 -8.13 5.75
CA GLN A 141 15.52 -9.28 4.84
C GLN A 141 16.48 -9.06 3.66
N PHE A 142 16.46 -7.89 3.01
CA PHE A 142 17.34 -7.60 1.88
C PHE A 142 18.82 -7.67 2.29
N MET A 143 19.14 -7.15 3.47
CA MET A 143 20.48 -7.24 4.01
C MET A 143 20.91 -8.70 4.19
N THR A 144 20.06 -9.52 4.80
CA THR A 144 20.32 -10.95 5.02
C THR A 144 20.54 -11.70 3.72
N GLU A 145 19.66 -11.48 2.72
CA GLU A 145 19.72 -12.13 1.42
C GLU A 145 20.97 -11.75 0.60
N THR A 146 21.41 -10.50 0.72
CA THR A 146 22.54 -9.98 -0.07
C THR A 146 23.89 -10.10 0.65
N THR A 147 23.90 -10.42 1.95
CA THR A 147 25.12 -10.61 2.72
C THR A 147 25.69 -12.01 2.46
N GLY A 148 26.96 -12.07 2.07
CA GLY A 148 27.68 -13.35 1.87
C GLY A 148 27.27 -14.12 0.62
N CYS A 149 26.45 -13.56 -0.26
CA CYS A 149 26.16 -14.18 -1.55
C CYS A 149 27.36 -14.02 -2.48
N GLY A 150 27.70 -15.11 -3.21
CA GLY A 150 28.81 -15.12 -4.19
C GLY A 150 28.57 -14.31 -5.48
N HIS A 151 27.61 -13.36 -5.48
CA HIS A 151 27.23 -12.56 -6.64
C HIS A 151 28.01 -11.24 -6.76
N VAL A 152 29.11 -11.09 -6.03
CA VAL A 152 29.92 -9.87 -6.01
C VAL A 152 30.41 -9.57 -7.43
N GLY A 153 29.85 -8.53 -8.04
CA GLY A 153 30.40 -7.89 -9.23
C GLY A 153 29.88 -8.32 -10.60
N ARG A 154 28.78 -9.07 -10.71
CA ARG A 154 28.15 -9.34 -12.04
C ARG A 154 26.73 -8.81 -12.12
N PRO A 155 26.49 -7.64 -12.72
CA PRO A 155 25.16 -7.28 -13.17
C PRO A 155 24.75 -8.27 -14.27
N GLY A 156 23.70 -9.05 -14.02
CA GLY A 156 23.03 -9.84 -15.05
C GLY A 156 23.28 -11.35 -15.12
N SER A 157 23.97 -11.98 -14.17
CA SER A 157 24.07 -13.45 -14.15
C SER A 157 22.84 -14.09 -13.51
N VAL A 158 21.80 -14.29 -14.30
CA VAL A 158 20.69 -15.18 -13.94
C VAL A 158 21.25 -16.61 -13.91
N ARG A 159 21.36 -17.20 -12.72
CA ARG A 159 21.57 -18.65 -12.59
C ARG A 159 20.36 -19.34 -13.23
N ALA A 160 20.57 -19.98 -14.37
CA ALA A 160 19.68 -21.03 -14.85
C ALA A 160 19.66 -22.12 -13.77
N ARG A 161 18.56 -22.24 -13.02
CA ARG A 161 18.31 -23.42 -12.19
C ARG A 161 18.01 -24.55 -13.15
N ASN A 162 18.96 -25.47 -13.27
CA ASN A 162 18.73 -26.74 -13.94
C ASN A 162 17.57 -27.44 -13.24
N ALA A 163 16.48 -27.64 -14.00
CA ALA A 163 15.45 -28.61 -13.67
C ALA A 163 16.09 -30.00 -13.81
N SER A 164 16.14 -30.73 -12.72
CA SER A 164 16.27 -32.19 -12.68
C SER A 164 14.95 -32.77 -12.29
#